data_8be19b67820adac49d594308ab8f82a0
#
_entry.id   8be19b67820adac49d594308ab8f82a0
#
_cell.length_a   1.000
_cell.length_b   1.000
_cell.length_c   1.000
_cell.angle_alpha   90.00
_cell.angle_beta   90.00
_cell.angle_gamma   90.00
#
_symmetry.space_group_name_H-M   'P 1'
#
loop_
_entity.id
_entity.type
_entity.pdbx_description
1 polymer ?
#
loop_
_entity_poly.entity_id
_entity_poly.type
_entity_poly.pdbx_seq_one_letter_code
_entity_poly.pdbx_strand_id
1 'polypeptide(L)'
;EVIPMGYVLVDGEHRSSVEIVSNCTPLSRNDEDQIVRYSVTAQLLGKQLLYLEAGSGAQTPIPMDAIRAVKQNINIPLIVGGGIRTVEQMLMAFSAGADVVVIGNHFEQHPEDLPIFIKQKHDICRLIRK
;
A
#
# COMPACT_ATOMS: atom_id res chain seq x y z
N GLU A 1 -8.78 -22.52 2.93
CA GLU A 1 -9.08 -21.64 1.80
C GLU A 1 -7.92 -20.69 1.57
N VAL A 2 -7.48 -20.49 0.31
CA VAL A 2 -6.39 -19.60 -0.06
C VAL A 2 -6.94 -18.47 -0.90
N ILE A 3 -6.65 -17.20 -0.52
CA ILE A 3 -7.02 -16.02 -1.29
C ILE A 3 -5.80 -15.59 -2.11
N PRO A 4 -5.84 -15.70 -3.46
CA PRO A 4 -4.72 -15.33 -4.30
C PRO A 4 -4.54 -13.80 -4.32
N MET A 5 -3.35 -13.33 -3.94
CA MET A 5 -3.01 -11.90 -3.90
C MET A 5 -2.01 -11.55 -5.00
N GLY A 6 -2.23 -10.44 -5.70
CA GLY A 6 -1.24 -9.77 -6.52
C GLY A 6 -0.33 -8.93 -5.62
N TYR A 7 0.99 -9.02 -5.83
CA TYR A 7 1.98 -8.25 -5.09
C TYR A 7 2.77 -7.41 -6.07
N VAL A 8 2.67 -6.09 -5.96
CA VAL A 8 3.33 -5.12 -6.82
C VAL A 8 4.30 -4.30 -5.98
N LEU A 9 5.59 -4.54 -6.21
CA LEU A 9 6.66 -3.83 -5.52
C LEU A 9 6.97 -2.52 -6.25
N VAL A 10 6.87 -1.41 -5.54
CA VAL A 10 7.18 -0.06 -6.03
C VAL A 10 8.39 0.47 -5.26
N ASP A 11 9.27 1.19 -5.93
CA ASP A 11 10.47 1.76 -5.31
C ASP A 11 10.13 2.69 -4.15
N GLY A 12 10.57 2.32 -2.96
CA GLY A 12 10.43 3.06 -1.70
C GLY A 12 11.67 3.86 -1.33
N GLU A 13 12.58 4.08 -2.29
CA GLU A 13 13.87 4.77 -2.09
C GLU A 13 14.78 4.06 -1.09
N HIS A 14 14.57 2.76 -0.89
CA HIS A 14 15.37 1.88 -0.06
C HIS A 14 15.29 0.44 -0.53
N ARG A 15 16.43 -0.24 -0.60
CA ARG A 15 16.48 -1.63 -1.01
C ARG A 15 15.83 -2.55 0.01
N SER A 16 14.68 -3.11 -0.33
CA SER A 16 13.89 -3.94 0.57
C SER A 16 14.37 -5.39 0.63
N SER A 17 14.02 -6.09 1.72
CA SER A 17 14.31 -7.52 1.86
C SER A 17 13.64 -8.36 0.77
N VAL A 18 12.44 -7.98 0.33
CA VAL A 18 11.71 -8.65 -0.75
C VAL A 18 12.49 -8.53 -2.07
N GLU A 19 12.99 -7.35 -2.39
CA GLU A 19 13.82 -7.11 -3.58
C GLU A 19 15.08 -7.99 -3.57
N ILE A 20 15.74 -8.08 -2.42
CA ILE A 20 16.97 -8.89 -2.28
C ILE A 20 16.67 -10.38 -2.46
N VAL A 21 15.65 -10.91 -1.77
CA VAL A 21 15.33 -12.35 -1.75
C VAL A 21 14.71 -12.81 -3.07
N SER A 22 13.81 -12.01 -3.66
CA SER A 22 13.13 -12.38 -4.91
C SER A 22 13.92 -12.04 -6.16
N ASN A 23 15.00 -11.28 -6.03
CA ASN A 23 15.77 -10.72 -7.16
C ASN A 23 14.88 -9.95 -8.16
N CYS A 24 13.82 -9.32 -7.66
CA CYS A 24 12.92 -8.48 -8.44
C CYS A 24 13.41 -7.03 -8.45
N THR A 25 13.23 -6.35 -9.57
CA THR A 25 13.41 -4.90 -9.66
C THR A 25 12.09 -4.22 -9.34
N PRO A 26 12.02 -3.32 -8.34
CA PRO A 26 10.82 -2.55 -8.05
C PRO A 26 10.41 -1.70 -9.26
N LEU A 27 9.11 -1.48 -9.42
CA LEU A 27 8.61 -0.52 -10.39
C LEU A 27 9.00 0.90 -9.96
N SER A 28 9.32 1.75 -10.93
CA SER A 28 9.59 3.16 -10.64
C SER A 28 8.36 3.80 -9.99
N ARG A 29 8.55 4.48 -8.86
CA ARG A 29 7.48 5.24 -8.19
C ARG A 29 6.91 6.38 -9.04
N ASN A 30 7.67 6.83 -10.06
CA ASN A 30 7.28 7.90 -10.98
C ASN A 30 6.61 7.38 -12.26
N ASP A 31 6.50 6.05 -12.45
CA ASP A 31 5.81 5.45 -13.59
C ASP A 31 4.43 4.91 -13.16
N GLU A 32 3.49 5.84 -12.98
CA GLU A 32 2.12 5.53 -12.59
C GLU A 32 1.45 4.57 -13.58
N ASP A 33 1.65 4.78 -14.88
CA ASP A 33 1.08 3.92 -15.93
C ASP A 33 1.56 2.48 -15.80
N GLN A 34 2.82 2.26 -15.48
CA GLN A 34 3.36 0.92 -15.29
C GLN A 34 2.77 0.27 -14.03
N ILE A 35 2.66 1.01 -12.93
CA ILE A 35 2.04 0.52 -11.69
C ILE A 35 0.59 0.10 -11.94
N VAL A 36 -0.20 0.91 -12.65
CA VAL A 36 -1.59 0.60 -13.02
C VAL A 36 -1.66 -0.65 -13.91
N ARG A 37 -0.81 -0.75 -14.95
CA ARG A 37 -0.79 -1.92 -15.85
C ARG A 37 -0.52 -3.22 -15.11
N TYR A 38 0.46 -3.26 -14.21
CA TYR A 38 0.74 -4.45 -13.41
C TYR A 38 -0.41 -4.79 -12.47
N SER A 39 -1.05 -3.79 -11.88
CA SER A 39 -2.19 -3.94 -10.98
C SER A 39 -3.42 -4.54 -11.70
N VAL A 40 -3.75 -4.00 -12.87
CA VAL A 40 -4.84 -4.53 -13.71
C VAL A 40 -4.52 -5.95 -14.20
N THR A 41 -3.28 -6.19 -14.60
CA THR A 41 -2.84 -7.54 -15.02
C THR A 41 -3.01 -8.56 -13.90
N ALA A 42 -2.67 -8.20 -12.65
CA ALA A 42 -2.88 -9.08 -11.50
C ALA A 42 -4.37 -9.46 -11.34
N GLN A 43 -5.28 -8.49 -11.46
CA GLN A 43 -6.73 -8.75 -11.42
C GLN A 43 -7.17 -9.66 -12.57
N LEU A 44 -6.72 -9.41 -13.79
CA LEU A 44 -7.05 -10.23 -14.97
C LEU A 44 -6.54 -11.67 -14.86
N LEU A 45 -5.43 -11.88 -14.14
CA LEU A 45 -4.89 -13.20 -13.79
C LEU A 45 -5.65 -13.89 -12.63
N GLY A 46 -6.79 -13.35 -12.18
CA GLY A 46 -7.65 -13.95 -11.17
C GLY A 46 -7.21 -13.69 -9.74
N LYS A 47 -6.34 -12.70 -9.49
CA LYS A 47 -6.04 -12.27 -8.12
C LYS A 47 -7.26 -11.61 -7.50
N GLN A 48 -7.50 -11.90 -6.22
CA GLN A 48 -8.68 -11.42 -5.48
C GLN A 48 -8.34 -10.26 -4.53
N LEU A 49 -7.06 -10.02 -4.30
CA LEU A 49 -6.51 -8.89 -3.55
C LEU A 49 -5.32 -8.33 -4.32
N LEU A 50 -5.06 -7.05 -4.17
CA LEU A 50 -3.85 -6.41 -4.67
C LEU A 50 -3.10 -5.74 -3.52
N TYR A 51 -1.79 -5.95 -3.45
CA TYR A 51 -0.90 -5.29 -2.50
C TYR A 51 0.12 -4.43 -3.25
N LEU A 52 0.03 -3.11 -3.06
CA LEU A 52 1.08 -2.17 -3.44
C LEU A 52 2.03 -2.02 -2.25
N GLU A 53 3.27 -2.43 -2.43
CA GLU A 53 4.28 -2.44 -1.37
C GLU A 53 5.46 -1.57 -1.75
N ALA A 54 5.84 -0.61 -0.88
CA ALA A 54 7.05 0.20 -1.05
C ALA A 54 8.31 -0.48 -0.48
N GLY A 55 8.12 -1.59 0.23
CA GLY A 55 9.20 -2.34 0.86
C GLY A 55 9.34 -2.07 2.36
N SER A 56 9.76 -3.11 3.10
CA SER A 56 10.12 -2.96 4.52
C SER A 56 11.31 -2.01 4.64
N GLY A 57 11.19 -1.01 5.51
CA GLY A 57 12.21 0.03 5.68
C GLY A 57 12.17 1.15 4.63
N ALA A 58 11.20 1.16 3.72
CA ALA A 58 11.04 2.22 2.73
C ALA A 58 11.12 3.61 3.36
N GLN A 59 11.83 4.52 2.71
CA GLN A 59 11.96 5.90 3.19
C GLN A 59 10.70 6.70 2.91
N THR A 60 10.03 6.39 1.80
CA THR A 60 8.82 7.08 1.36
C THR A 60 7.71 6.06 1.08
N PRO A 61 6.44 6.37 1.42
CA PRO A 61 5.31 5.52 1.10
C PRO A 61 5.00 5.52 -0.41
N ILE A 62 4.09 4.64 -0.83
CA ILE A 62 3.54 4.63 -2.18
C ILE A 62 2.97 6.03 -2.51
N PRO A 63 3.24 6.60 -3.69
CA PRO A 63 2.66 7.88 -4.10
C PRO A 63 1.14 7.84 -4.09
N MET A 64 0.49 8.88 -3.54
CA MET A 64 -0.97 8.94 -3.42
C MET A 64 -1.67 8.94 -4.78
N ASP A 65 -1.05 9.53 -5.79
CA ASP A 65 -1.59 9.52 -7.16
C ASP A 65 -1.58 8.12 -7.75
N ALA A 66 -0.52 7.33 -7.52
CA ALA A 66 -0.46 5.94 -7.92
C ALA A 66 -1.55 5.08 -7.22
N ILE A 67 -1.77 5.28 -5.91
CA ILE A 67 -2.86 4.61 -5.17
C ILE A 67 -4.21 4.93 -5.81
N ARG A 68 -4.47 6.21 -6.10
CA ARG A 68 -5.72 6.69 -6.70
C ARG A 68 -5.91 6.12 -8.10
N ALA A 69 -4.88 6.19 -8.94
CA ALA A 69 -4.92 5.67 -10.30
C ALA A 69 -5.17 4.15 -10.32
N VAL A 70 -4.47 3.39 -9.47
CA VAL A 70 -4.72 1.94 -9.35
C VAL A 70 -6.15 1.68 -8.90
N LYS A 71 -6.64 2.35 -7.85
CA LYS A 71 -7.99 2.12 -7.31
C LYS A 71 -9.10 2.44 -8.33
N GLN A 72 -8.88 3.40 -9.21
CA GLN A 72 -9.83 3.72 -10.30
C GLN A 72 -9.89 2.64 -11.40
N ASN A 73 -8.87 1.79 -11.50
CA ASN A 73 -8.72 0.81 -12.57
C ASN A 73 -8.89 -0.65 -12.11
N ILE A 74 -9.07 -0.92 -10.81
CA ILE A 74 -9.31 -2.26 -10.27
C ILE A 74 -10.60 -2.30 -9.45
N ASN A 75 -11.21 -3.50 -9.38
CA ASN A 75 -12.42 -3.77 -8.59
C ASN A 75 -12.16 -4.66 -7.36
N ILE A 76 -10.93 -5.15 -7.21
CA ILE A 76 -10.52 -5.94 -6.06
C ILE A 76 -10.01 -5.05 -4.92
N PRO A 77 -10.03 -5.51 -3.66
CA PRO A 77 -9.50 -4.74 -2.54
C PRO A 77 -8.02 -4.41 -2.71
N LEU A 78 -7.67 -3.17 -2.37
CA LEU A 78 -6.32 -2.62 -2.46
C LEU A 78 -5.69 -2.50 -1.08
N ILE A 79 -4.58 -3.20 -0.88
CA ILE A 79 -3.72 -3.12 0.29
C ILE A 79 -2.53 -2.22 -0.06
N VAL A 80 -2.17 -1.32 0.83
CA VAL A 80 -1.02 -0.42 0.65
C VAL A 80 -0.11 -0.52 1.88
N GLY A 81 1.19 -0.68 1.66
CA GLY A 81 2.17 -0.76 2.74
C GLY A 81 3.55 -0.26 2.37
N GLY A 82 4.40 -0.20 3.38
CA GLY A 82 5.76 0.31 3.31
C GLY A 82 5.86 1.83 3.46
N GLY A 83 6.81 2.29 4.27
CA GLY A 83 7.16 3.70 4.44
C GLY A 83 6.16 4.57 5.20
N ILE A 84 5.03 4.05 5.65
CA ILE A 84 4.03 4.82 6.42
C ILE A 84 4.47 4.91 7.87
N ARG A 85 4.64 6.13 8.39
CA ARG A 85 5.14 6.42 9.75
C ARG A 85 4.28 7.39 10.54
N THR A 86 3.34 8.07 9.89
CA THR A 86 2.48 9.06 10.54
C THR A 86 1.01 8.77 10.31
N VAL A 87 0.17 9.23 11.25
CA VAL A 87 -1.29 9.17 11.11
C VAL A 87 -1.73 9.87 9.82
N GLU A 88 -1.13 11.01 9.48
CA GLU A 88 -1.44 11.76 8.28
C GLU A 88 -1.20 10.91 7.00
N GLN A 89 -0.04 10.25 6.90
CA GLN A 89 0.26 9.36 5.77
C GLN A 89 -0.74 8.21 5.67
N MET A 90 -1.13 7.61 6.79
CA MET A 90 -2.17 6.58 6.84
C MET A 90 -3.52 7.10 6.32
N LEU A 91 -3.96 8.28 6.80
CA LEU A 91 -5.21 8.88 6.38
C LEU A 91 -5.20 9.27 4.89
N MET A 92 -4.08 9.77 4.39
CA MET A 92 -3.90 10.07 2.97
C MET A 92 -3.99 8.81 2.10
N ALA A 93 -3.41 7.68 2.52
CA ALA A 93 -3.52 6.41 1.79
C ALA A 93 -4.98 5.93 1.71
N PHE A 94 -5.73 5.97 2.82
CA PHE A 94 -7.17 5.66 2.79
C PHE A 94 -7.96 6.63 1.90
N SER A 95 -7.67 7.93 1.97
CA SER A 95 -8.34 8.94 1.14
C SER A 95 -8.01 8.79 -0.35
N ALA A 96 -6.85 8.25 -0.67
CA ALA A 96 -6.46 7.93 -2.04
C ALA A 96 -7.13 6.65 -2.57
N GLY A 97 -7.73 5.81 -1.70
CA GLY A 97 -8.51 4.65 -2.09
C GLY A 97 -7.99 3.30 -1.59
N ALA A 98 -7.01 3.28 -0.69
CA ALA A 98 -6.60 2.04 -0.03
C ALA A 98 -7.75 1.48 0.83
N ASP A 99 -8.06 0.19 0.69
CA ASP A 99 -9.02 -0.51 1.55
C ASP A 99 -8.37 -0.99 2.85
N VAL A 100 -7.07 -1.31 2.78
CA VAL A 100 -6.25 -1.76 3.91
C VAL A 100 -4.90 -1.03 3.87
N VAL A 101 -4.43 -0.60 5.03
CA VAL A 101 -3.09 -0.01 5.18
C VAL A 101 -2.27 -0.87 6.14
N VAL A 102 -1.05 -1.21 5.73
CA VAL A 102 -0.10 -2.01 6.53
C VAL A 102 1.01 -1.09 7.04
N ILE A 103 1.21 -1.10 8.35
CA ILE A 103 2.24 -0.33 9.04
C ILE A 103 3.00 -1.30 9.94
N GLY A 104 4.26 -1.61 9.60
CA GLY A 104 5.12 -2.52 10.36
C GLY A 104 6.19 -1.76 11.14
N ASN A 105 7.25 -1.35 10.47
CA ASN A 105 8.45 -0.78 11.08
C ASN A 105 8.20 0.36 12.08
N HIS A 106 7.16 1.19 11.86
CA HIS A 106 6.83 2.26 12.80
C HIS A 106 6.41 1.67 14.16
N PHE A 107 5.48 0.70 14.17
CA PHE A 107 4.98 0.12 15.43
C PHE A 107 5.97 -0.85 16.09
N GLU A 108 6.95 -1.37 15.36
CA GLU A 108 8.07 -2.12 15.96
C GLU A 108 8.97 -1.21 16.81
N GLN A 109 9.09 0.06 16.41
CA GLN A 109 9.91 1.07 17.10
C GLN A 109 9.09 1.91 18.10
N HIS A 110 7.81 2.15 17.80
CA HIS A 110 6.89 3.02 18.53
C HIS A 110 5.54 2.35 18.76
N PRO A 111 5.48 1.24 19.53
CA PRO A 111 4.22 0.53 19.78
C PRO A 111 3.20 1.39 20.55
N GLU A 112 3.65 2.40 21.30
CA GLU A 112 2.83 3.36 22.04
C GLU A 112 1.91 4.21 21.14
N ASP A 113 2.24 4.36 19.86
CA ASP A 113 1.47 5.15 18.90
C ASP A 113 0.24 4.41 18.35
N LEU A 114 0.18 3.08 18.51
CA LEU A 114 -0.90 2.26 17.95
C LEU A 114 -2.31 2.74 18.33
N PRO A 115 -2.61 3.14 19.59
CA PRO A 115 -3.95 3.61 19.97
C PRO A 115 -4.40 4.85 19.19
N ILE A 116 -3.49 5.81 18.93
CA ILE A 116 -3.85 7.03 18.18
C ILE A 116 -4.14 6.72 16.72
N PHE A 117 -3.36 5.83 16.09
CA PHE A 117 -3.61 5.39 14.70
C PHE A 117 -4.99 4.70 14.58
N ILE A 118 -5.32 3.80 15.51
CA ILE A 118 -6.62 3.10 15.52
C ILE A 118 -7.76 4.10 15.68
N LYS A 119 -7.66 5.04 16.61
CA LYS A 119 -8.69 6.07 16.84
C LYS A 119 -8.93 6.89 15.57
N GLN A 120 -7.89 7.42 14.97
CA GLN A 120 -7.99 8.24 13.76
C GLN A 120 -8.56 7.46 12.56
N LYS A 121 -8.17 6.21 12.40
CA LYS A 121 -8.75 5.33 11.38
C LYS A 121 -10.25 5.13 11.59
N HIS A 122 -10.71 4.94 12.82
CA HIS A 122 -12.14 4.81 13.11
C HIS A 122 -12.91 6.07 12.79
N ASP A 123 -12.36 7.24 13.08
CA ASP A 123 -13.00 8.53 12.82
C ASP A 123 -13.18 8.76 11.30
N ILE A 124 -12.17 8.46 10.49
CA ILE A 124 -12.29 8.60 9.03
C ILE A 124 -13.25 7.58 8.42
N CYS A 125 -13.26 6.33 8.90
CA CYS A 125 -14.20 5.31 8.42
C CYS A 125 -15.67 5.67 8.67
N ARG A 126 -15.96 6.44 9.73
CA ARG A 126 -17.31 6.97 10.00
C ARG A 126 -17.71 8.08 9.04
N LEU A 127 -16.75 8.86 8.55
CA LEU A 127 -17.00 9.95 7.60
C LEU A 127 -17.24 9.45 6.17
N ILE A 128 -16.52 8.40 5.76
CA ILE A 128 -16.61 7.84 4.40
C ILE A 128 -17.88 6.98 4.21
N ARG A 129 -18.47 6.43 5.29
CA ARG A 129 -19.70 5.61 5.24
C ARG A 129 -21.01 6.40 5.27
N LYS A 130 -20.95 7.72 5.27
CA LYS A 130 -22.09 8.61 5.12
C LYS A 130 -22.22 9.10 3.67
#